data_bd7754ad335be5c84d03653425102efb
#
_entry.id   bd7754ad335be5c84d03653425102efb
#
_cell.length_a   1.000
_cell.length_b   1.000
_cell.length_c   1.000
_cell.angle_alpha   90.00
_cell.angle_beta   90.00
_cell.angle_gamma   90.00
#
_symmetry.space_group_name_H-M   'P 1'
#
loop_
_entity.id
_entity.type
_entity.pdbx_description
1 polymer ?
#
loop_
_entity_poly.entity_id
_entity_poly.type
_entity_poly.pdbx_seq_one_letter_code
_entity_poly.pdbx_strand_id
1 'polypeptide(L)'
;MAREAKEEKDEVTVCARCHSLRNYGQVKNQVAENLIPDFDFDRLISTRLIRSSGSANASVIVMVVDCVDFDGMFPKRAAKSLFKAMEGIKNDAKISKKFPKLVLVATKVDLLPSQVSPTRLDRWVQHRAKAAGAPKLSKVFLVSAHKDLGVRNLLTFIKELAGPRGNVWVIGAQNAGKSTLINMLAKKEGLKVSKLTEAPIPGTTLGILRIGGILPAKAKMYDTPGLLHPHLMAMRLNRDEQKMVEI
;
A
#
# COMPACT_ATOMS: atom_id res chain seq x y z
N MET A 1 37.57 21.97 -29.64
CA MET A 1 36.37 22.56 -29.02
C MET A 1 35.42 21.42 -28.70
N ALA A 2 35.48 20.90 -27.50
CA ALA A 2 34.55 19.87 -26.98
C ALA A 2 33.31 20.58 -26.44
N ARG A 3 32.14 20.26 -26.96
CA ARG A 3 30.85 20.69 -26.41
C ARG A 3 30.54 19.78 -25.23
N GLU A 4 30.63 20.32 -24.03
CA GLU A 4 30.07 19.70 -22.84
C GLU A 4 28.55 19.63 -22.99
N ALA A 5 28.03 18.40 -23.10
CA ALA A 5 26.61 18.14 -22.95
C ALA A 5 26.22 18.38 -21.49
N LYS A 6 25.48 19.46 -21.23
CA LYS A 6 24.77 19.65 -19.98
C LYS A 6 23.77 18.52 -19.83
N GLU A 7 23.98 17.60 -18.89
CA GLU A 7 22.95 16.72 -18.38
C GLU A 7 21.85 17.60 -17.74
N GLU A 8 20.74 17.77 -18.43
CA GLU A 8 19.51 18.26 -17.82
C GLU A 8 19.12 17.26 -16.75
N LYS A 9 19.35 17.61 -15.50
CA LYS A 9 18.73 16.93 -14.35
C LYS A 9 17.24 17.19 -14.47
N ASP A 10 16.48 16.17 -14.85
CA ASP A 10 15.03 16.14 -14.69
C ASP A 10 14.69 16.38 -13.20
N GLU A 11 14.54 17.63 -12.82
CA GLU A 11 14.06 18.01 -11.50
C GLU A 11 12.58 17.59 -11.40
N VAL A 12 12.35 16.49 -10.69
CA VAL A 12 11.00 16.04 -10.41
C VAL A 12 10.26 17.12 -9.64
N THR A 13 9.28 17.74 -10.28
CA THR A 13 8.44 18.76 -9.66
C THR A 13 7.69 18.18 -8.46
N VAL A 14 8.06 18.60 -7.28
CA VAL A 14 7.45 18.17 -6.01
C VAL A 14 6.53 19.27 -5.52
N CYS A 15 5.28 18.94 -5.19
CA CYS A 15 4.35 19.93 -4.65
C CYS A 15 4.84 20.47 -3.29
N ALA A 16 4.44 21.69 -2.93
CA ALA A 16 4.87 22.36 -1.69
C ALA A 16 4.61 21.51 -0.42
N ARG A 17 3.50 20.76 -0.38
CA ARG A 17 3.18 19.84 0.71
C ARG A 17 4.17 18.68 0.80
N CYS A 18 4.42 17.99 -0.31
CA CYS A 18 5.39 16.89 -0.34
C CYS A 18 6.81 17.35 -0.03
N HIS A 19 7.19 18.55 -0.50
CA HIS A 19 8.47 19.18 -0.16
C HIS A 19 8.59 19.43 1.35
N SER A 20 7.54 20.00 1.94
CA SER A 20 7.51 20.30 3.38
C SER A 20 7.58 19.02 4.24
N LEU A 21 6.83 17.97 3.86
CA LEU A 21 6.87 16.68 4.54
C LEU A 21 8.25 15.99 4.45
N ARG A 22 8.91 16.06 3.28
CA ARG A 22 10.23 15.44 3.07
C ARG A 22 11.35 16.13 3.87
N ASN A 23 11.30 17.47 3.95
CA ASN A 23 12.38 18.25 4.51
C ASN A 23 12.18 18.64 5.98
N TYR A 24 10.93 18.76 6.41
CA TYR A 24 10.58 19.26 7.75
C TYR A 24 9.68 18.32 8.55
N GLY A 25 9.26 17.19 7.98
CA GLY A 25 8.36 16.24 8.61
C GLY A 25 6.96 16.81 8.94
N GLN A 26 6.63 18.01 8.48
CA GLN A 26 5.37 18.70 8.80
C GLN A 26 4.87 19.56 7.63
N VAL A 27 3.59 19.88 7.64
CA VAL A 27 2.95 20.77 6.65
C VAL A 27 2.76 22.16 7.24
N LYS A 28 3.02 23.21 6.46
CA LYS A 28 2.92 24.62 6.91
C LYS A 28 1.51 25.03 7.30
N ASN A 29 0.48 24.51 6.61
CA ASN A 29 -0.92 24.88 6.84
C ASN A 29 -1.68 23.73 7.50
N GLN A 30 -1.84 23.82 8.81
CA GLN A 30 -2.51 22.78 9.64
C GLN A 30 -4.02 22.74 9.39
N VAL A 31 -4.65 23.85 9.09
CA VAL A 31 -6.11 23.91 8.84
C VAL A 31 -6.46 23.17 7.55
N ALA A 32 -5.64 23.33 6.52
CA ALA A 32 -5.84 22.62 5.25
C ALA A 32 -5.68 21.08 5.38
N GLU A 33 -4.88 20.59 6.32
CA GLU A 33 -4.75 19.16 6.58
C GLU A 33 -5.99 18.53 7.21
N ASN A 34 -6.67 19.27 8.08
CA ASN A 34 -7.90 18.80 8.72
C ASN A 34 -9.08 18.69 7.73
N LEU A 35 -8.97 19.32 6.57
CA LEU A 35 -9.98 19.32 5.51
C LEU A 35 -9.75 18.23 4.44
N ILE A 36 -8.74 17.36 4.60
CA ILE A 36 -8.49 16.26 3.64
C ILE A 36 -9.64 15.26 3.75
N PRO A 37 -10.44 15.07 2.69
CA PRO A 37 -11.55 14.13 2.71
C PRO A 37 -11.05 12.70 2.86
N ASP A 38 -11.86 11.88 3.51
CA ASP A 38 -11.62 10.43 3.58
C ASP A 38 -11.59 9.83 2.17
N PHE A 39 -10.68 8.88 1.96
CA PHE A 39 -10.58 8.20 0.68
C PHE A 39 -11.74 7.22 0.49
N ASP A 40 -12.56 7.45 -0.53
CA ASP A 40 -13.70 6.60 -0.86
C ASP A 40 -13.24 5.30 -1.52
N PHE A 41 -12.98 4.30 -0.68
CA PHE A 41 -12.53 2.98 -1.11
C PHE A 41 -13.65 2.19 -1.81
N ASP A 42 -14.89 2.37 -1.45
CA ASP A 42 -16.04 1.67 -2.06
C ASP A 42 -16.22 2.11 -3.51
N ARG A 43 -16.01 3.39 -3.78
CA ARG A 43 -15.96 3.93 -5.14
C ARG A 43 -14.78 3.34 -5.93
N LEU A 44 -13.61 3.18 -5.32
CA LEU A 44 -12.47 2.53 -5.96
C LEU A 44 -12.80 1.08 -6.35
N ILE A 45 -13.39 0.30 -5.43
CA ILE A 45 -13.80 -1.08 -5.70
C ILE A 45 -14.74 -1.13 -6.90
N SER A 46 -15.82 -0.38 -6.87
CA SER A 46 -16.87 -0.44 -7.89
C SER A 46 -16.40 0.06 -9.26
N THR A 47 -15.55 1.10 -9.31
CA THR A 47 -15.17 1.74 -10.57
C THR A 47 -13.90 1.18 -11.19
N ARG A 48 -12.95 0.71 -10.38
CA ARG A 48 -11.60 0.33 -10.84
C ARG A 48 -11.25 -1.13 -10.61
N LEU A 49 -11.53 -1.67 -9.42
CA LEU A 49 -11.10 -3.02 -9.09
C LEU A 49 -11.95 -4.08 -9.78
N ILE A 50 -13.26 -3.88 -9.87
CA ILE A 50 -14.19 -4.83 -10.49
C ILE A 50 -14.33 -4.59 -12.00
N ARG A 51 -14.48 -3.35 -12.44
CA ARG A 51 -14.64 -3.02 -13.88
C ARG A 51 -13.40 -3.27 -14.71
N SER A 52 -12.23 -3.24 -14.11
CA SER A 52 -10.96 -3.59 -14.75
C SER A 52 -10.90 -5.06 -15.22
N SER A 53 -11.89 -5.86 -14.88
CA SER A 53 -12.05 -7.27 -15.27
C SER A 53 -12.25 -7.52 -16.77
N GLY A 54 -12.41 -6.47 -17.59
CA GLY A 54 -12.37 -6.56 -19.06
C GLY A 54 -10.99 -6.88 -19.64
N SER A 55 -9.92 -6.63 -18.89
CA SER A 55 -8.55 -6.98 -19.27
C SER A 55 -8.28 -8.48 -19.07
N ALA A 56 -7.39 -9.06 -19.86
CA ALA A 56 -7.06 -10.49 -19.84
C ALA A 56 -6.58 -11.01 -18.47
N ASN A 57 -6.12 -10.15 -17.58
CA ASN A 57 -5.58 -10.50 -16.27
C ASN A 57 -6.43 -9.91 -15.13
N ALA A 58 -6.62 -10.68 -14.06
CA ALA A 58 -7.28 -10.21 -12.85
C ALA A 58 -6.45 -9.12 -12.14
N SER A 59 -7.14 -8.17 -11.50
CA SER A 59 -6.47 -7.20 -10.62
C SER A 59 -5.86 -7.91 -9.39
N VAL A 60 -4.72 -7.43 -8.94
CA VAL A 60 -4.07 -7.88 -7.70
C VAL A 60 -4.23 -6.77 -6.66
N ILE A 61 -4.73 -7.14 -5.51
CA ILE A 61 -4.85 -6.23 -4.36
C ILE A 61 -3.80 -6.63 -3.33
N VAL A 62 -2.90 -5.72 -3.03
CA VAL A 62 -1.89 -5.86 -1.99
C VAL A 62 -2.36 -5.08 -0.78
N MET A 63 -2.90 -5.80 0.20
CA MET A 63 -3.37 -5.22 1.46
C MET A 63 -2.20 -5.16 2.44
N VAL A 64 -1.79 -3.96 2.80
CA VAL A 64 -0.65 -3.69 3.67
C VAL A 64 -1.15 -3.40 5.08
N VAL A 65 -0.61 -4.11 6.06
CA VAL A 65 -0.99 -4.00 7.48
C VAL A 65 0.27 -3.95 8.33
N ASP A 66 0.33 -3.04 9.28
CA ASP A 66 1.39 -3.00 10.27
C ASP A 66 1.27 -4.20 11.22
N CYS A 67 2.35 -4.95 11.39
CA CYS A 67 2.36 -6.14 12.24
C CYS A 67 2.40 -5.81 13.73
N VAL A 68 2.88 -4.62 14.08
CA VAL A 68 3.00 -4.15 15.48
C VAL A 68 1.62 -3.79 16.06
N ASP A 69 0.75 -3.19 15.23
CA ASP A 69 -0.64 -2.89 15.58
C ASP A 69 -1.59 -3.47 14.53
N PHE A 70 -1.59 -4.79 14.41
CA PHE A 70 -2.35 -5.47 13.37
C PHE A 70 -3.86 -5.16 13.44
N ASP A 71 -4.45 -5.21 14.61
CA ASP A 71 -5.89 -5.06 14.78
C ASP A 71 -6.38 -3.61 14.58
N GLY A 72 -5.58 -2.65 15.01
CA GLY A 72 -5.83 -1.23 14.79
C GLY A 72 -5.61 -0.81 13.33
N MET A 73 -4.62 -1.41 12.66
CA MET A 73 -4.24 -1.08 11.29
C MET A 73 -4.93 -1.93 10.22
N PHE A 74 -5.60 -3.04 10.60
CA PHE A 74 -6.28 -3.87 9.63
C PHE A 74 -7.50 -3.14 9.04
N PRO A 75 -7.59 -2.95 7.71
CA PRO A 75 -8.64 -2.15 7.07
C PRO A 75 -9.97 -2.92 6.99
N LYS A 76 -10.64 -3.11 8.13
CA LYS A 76 -11.87 -3.92 8.27
C LYS A 76 -12.99 -3.50 7.31
N ARG A 77 -13.20 -2.18 7.13
CA ARG A 77 -14.22 -1.68 6.17
C ARG A 77 -13.88 -2.11 4.75
N ALA A 78 -12.64 -1.84 4.31
CA ALA A 78 -12.17 -2.22 2.98
C ALA A 78 -12.24 -3.73 2.74
N ALA A 79 -11.85 -4.54 3.72
CA ALA A 79 -11.94 -6.00 3.65
C ALA A 79 -13.39 -6.47 3.50
N LYS A 80 -14.33 -5.91 4.28
CA LYS A 80 -15.76 -6.22 4.18
C LYS A 80 -16.36 -5.78 2.85
N SER A 81 -16.01 -4.59 2.36
CA SER A 81 -16.48 -4.09 1.06
C SER A 81 -15.96 -4.94 -0.10
N LEU A 82 -14.70 -5.36 -0.06
CA LEU A 82 -14.14 -6.31 -1.03
C LEU A 82 -14.86 -7.66 -0.97
N PHE A 83 -15.11 -8.17 0.24
CA PHE A 83 -15.82 -9.44 0.41
C PHE A 83 -17.23 -9.39 -0.21
N LYS A 84 -18.02 -8.36 0.12
CA LYS A 84 -19.36 -8.15 -0.46
C LYS A 84 -19.32 -8.03 -1.97
N ALA A 85 -18.38 -7.26 -2.50
CA ALA A 85 -18.22 -7.08 -3.94
C ALA A 85 -17.85 -8.39 -4.65
N MET A 86 -17.00 -9.22 -4.04
CA MET A 86 -16.64 -10.55 -4.58
C MET A 86 -17.79 -11.55 -4.49
N GLU A 87 -18.62 -11.51 -3.44
CA GLU A 87 -19.82 -12.35 -3.33
C GLU A 87 -20.89 -11.97 -4.37
N GLY A 88 -21.12 -10.67 -4.58
CA GLY A 88 -22.04 -10.18 -5.61
C GLY A 88 -21.69 -10.70 -7.01
N ILE A 89 -20.40 -10.81 -7.33
CA ILE A 89 -19.92 -11.31 -8.63
C ILE A 89 -20.07 -12.84 -8.77
N LYS A 90 -20.00 -13.60 -7.65
CA LYS A 90 -20.17 -15.07 -7.70
C LYS A 90 -21.52 -15.50 -8.26
N ASN A 91 -22.55 -14.68 -8.07
CA ASN A 91 -23.90 -14.94 -8.54
C ASN A 91 -24.06 -14.66 -10.04
N ASP A 92 -23.06 -14.06 -10.69
CA ASP A 92 -23.08 -13.76 -12.11
C ASP A 92 -22.14 -14.74 -12.85
N ALA A 93 -22.73 -15.81 -13.39
CA ALA A 93 -22.01 -16.93 -14.02
C ALA A 93 -21.06 -16.51 -15.17
N LYS A 94 -21.31 -15.35 -15.80
CA LYS A 94 -20.48 -14.81 -16.88
C LYS A 94 -19.21 -14.12 -16.40
N ILE A 95 -19.14 -13.69 -15.13
CA ILE A 95 -18.05 -12.88 -14.58
C ILE A 95 -17.08 -13.72 -13.72
N SER A 96 -17.45 -14.94 -13.38
CA SER A 96 -16.80 -15.83 -12.39
C SER A 96 -15.30 -16.10 -12.56
N LYS A 97 -14.70 -15.82 -13.70
CA LYS A 97 -13.28 -16.17 -13.96
C LYS A 97 -12.24 -15.10 -13.57
N LYS A 98 -12.65 -13.91 -13.12
CA LYS A 98 -11.72 -12.76 -12.97
C LYS A 98 -11.81 -12.03 -11.63
N PHE A 99 -11.88 -12.78 -10.53
CA PHE A 99 -11.81 -12.18 -9.20
C PHE A 99 -10.47 -11.51 -8.95
N PRO A 100 -10.43 -10.34 -8.31
CA PRO A 100 -9.17 -9.79 -7.84
C PRO A 100 -8.49 -10.75 -6.87
N LYS A 101 -7.18 -10.93 -7.05
CA LYS A 101 -6.37 -11.76 -6.16
C LYS A 101 -5.90 -10.91 -4.99
N LEU A 102 -6.16 -11.36 -3.77
CA LEU A 102 -5.79 -10.62 -2.55
C LEU A 102 -4.53 -11.18 -1.93
N VAL A 103 -3.51 -10.33 -1.78
CA VAL A 103 -2.25 -10.62 -1.09
C VAL A 103 -2.21 -9.78 0.17
N LEU A 104 -1.98 -10.39 1.32
CA LEU A 104 -1.80 -9.68 2.58
C LEU A 104 -0.31 -9.52 2.86
N VAL A 105 0.11 -8.30 3.17
CA VAL A 105 1.49 -7.96 3.52
C VAL A 105 1.52 -7.37 4.92
N ALA A 106 2.09 -8.14 5.85
CA ALA A 106 2.35 -7.70 7.21
C ALA A 106 3.74 -7.05 7.26
N THR A 107 3.77 -5.73 7.46
CA THR A 107 4.99 -4.93 7.49
C THR A 107 5.57 -4.80 8.90
N LYS A 108 6.77 -4.22 8.98
CA LYS A 108 7.47 -3.89 10.25
C LYS A 108 7.72 -5.12 11.13
N VAL A 109 7.90 -6.29 10.54
CA VAL A 109 8.17 -7.52 11.30
C VAL A 109 9.49 -7.49 12.06
N ASP A 110 10.39 -6.62 11.67
CA ASP A 110 11.66 -6.34 12.35
C ASP A 110 11.52 -5.64 13.70
N LEU A 111 10.36 -5.03 13.97
CA LEU A 111 10.05 -4.40 15.25
C LEU A 111 9.44 -5.38 16.26
N LEU A 112 9.10 -6.59 15.83
CA LEU A 112 8.58 -7.61 16.73
C LEU A 112 9.72 -8.26 17.54
N PRO A 113 9.43 -8.77 18.75
CA PRO A 113 10.42 -9.49 19.53
C PRO A 113 11.06 -10.65 18.77
N SER A 114 12.38 -10.83 18.91
CA SER A 114 13.15 -11.86 18.20
C SER A 114 12.69 -13.29 18.48
N GLN A 115 11.98 -13.50 19.58
CA GLN A 115 11.39 -14.80 19.95
C GLN A 115 10.17 -15.19 19.11
N VAL A 116 9.62 -14.26 18.33
CA VAL A 116 8.46 -14.53 17.48
C VAL A 116 8.88 -15.37 16.28
N SER A 117 8.44 -16.63 16.26
CA SER A 117 8.70 -17.52 15.13
C SER A 117 7.95 -17.05 13.87
N PRO A 118 8.62 -16.90 12.72
CA PRO A 118 7.98 -16.50 11.46
C PRO A 118 6.80 -17.39 11.08
N THR A 119 6.89 -18.68 11.29
CA THR A 119 5.80 -19.63 10.98
C THR A 119 4.58 -19.42 11.88
N ARG A 120 4.80 -19.14 13.18
CA ARG A 120 3.71 -18.84 14.10
C ARG A 120 3.08 -17.50 13.76
N LEU A 121 3.88 -16.51 13.44
CA LEU A 121 3.41 -15.17 13.03
C LEU A 121 2.57 -15.27 11.76
N ASP A 122 3.01 -15.99 10.74
CA ASP A 122 2.26 -16.19 9.49
C ASP A 122 0.87 -16.79 9.77
N ARG A 123 0.80 -17.87 10.57
CA ARG A 123 -0.49 -18.48 10.96
C ARG A 123 -1.37 -17.51 11.74
N TRP A 124 -0.78 -16.77 12.65
CA TRP A 124 -1.50 -15.77 13.45
C TRP A 124 -2.08 -14.66 12.57
N VAL A 125 -1.29 -14.11 11.65
CA VAL A 125 -1.74 -13.09 10.69
C VAL A 125 -2.88 -13.60 9.83
N GLN A 126 -2.79 -14.82 9.30
CA GLN A 126 -3.87 -15.44 8.52
C GLN A 126 -5.15 -15.59 9.33
N HIS A 127 -5.03 -16.09 10.56
CA HIS A 127 -6.18 -16.27 11.45
C HIS A 127 -6.84 -14.93 11.82
N ARG A 128 -6.04 -13.92 12.17
CA ARG A 128 -6.55 -12.56 12.52
C ARG A 128 -7.23 -11.90 11.32
N ALA A 129 -6.62 -11.97 10.13
CA ALA A 129 -7.21 -11.43 8.92
C ALA A 129 -8.57 -12.08 8.61
N LYS A 130 -8.66 -13.41 8.72
CA LYS A 130 -9.92 -14.15 8.54
C LYS A 130 -10.98 -13.72 9.56
N ALA A 131 -10.61 -13.63 10.84
CA ALA A 131 -11.49 -13.18 11.91
C ALA A 131 -11.98 -11.73 11.70
N ALA A 132 -11.15 -10.87 11.10
CA ALA A 132 -11.48 -9.49 10.75
C ALA A 132 -12.33 -9.36 9.46
N GLY A 133 -12.69 -10.48 8.80
CA GLY A 133 -13.54 -10.50 7.62
C GLY A 133 -12.81 -10.33 6.29
N ALA A 134 -11.51 -10.66 6.23
CA ALA A 134 -10.80 -10.66 4.96
C ALA A 134 -11.38 -11.72 4.00
N PRO A 135 -11.49 -11.40 2.69
CA PRO A 135 -11.76 -12.42 1.67
C PRO A 135 -10.65 -13.46 1.63
N LYS A 136 -10.86 -14.52 0.84
CA LYS A 136 -9.84 -15.56 0.65
C LYS A 136 -8.51 -14.93 0.18
N LEU A 137 -7.47 -15.08 1.01
CA LEU A 137 -6.12 -14.61 0.69
C LEU A 137 -5.43 -15.56 -0.28
N SER A 138 -4.75 -15.02 -1.28
CA SER A 138 -3.87 -15.80 -2.16
C SER A 138 -2.61 -16.21 -1.42
N LYS A 139 -2.03 -15.29 -0.65
CA LYS A 139 -0.85 -15.53 0.19
C LYS A 139 -0.68 -14.42 1.22
N VAL A 140 0.03 -14.73 2.31
CA VAL A 140 0.51 -13.77 3.31
C VAL A 140 2.01 -13.61 3.14
N PHE A 141 2.52 -12.39 3.27
CA PHE A 141 3.94 -12.08 3.30
C PHE A 141 4.27 -11.30 4.58
N LEU A 142 5.31 -11.74 5.23
CA LEU A 142 5.91 -11.05 6.37
C LEU A 142 7.12 -10.27 5.85
N VAL A 143 7.09 -8.93 5.96
CA VAL A 143 8.11 -8.09 5.36
C VAL A 143 8.62 -7.01 6.31
N SER A 144 9.89 -6.64 6.13
CA SER A 144 10.41 -5.37 6.59
C SER A 144 11.03 -4.65 5.39
N ALA A 145 10.46 -3.51 5.02
CA ALA A 145 11.02 -2.67 3.98
C ALA A 145 12.34 -2.04 4.45
N HIS A 146 12.45 -1.72 5.74
CA HIS A 146 13.66 -1.13 6.32
C HIS A 146 14.85 -2.12 6.33
N LYS A 147 14.62 -3.36 6.77
CA LYS A 147 15.64 -4.43 6.83
C LYS A 147 15.72 -5.27 5.56
N ASP A 148 14.96 -4.93 4.53
CA ASP A 148 14.91 -5.68 3.26
C ASP A 148 14.53 -7.17 3.42
N LEU A 149 13.71 -7.48 4.40
CA LEU A 149 13.25 -8.84 4.66
C LEU A 149 11.98 -9.15 3.86
N GLY A 150 11.96 -10.29 3.18
CA GLY A 150 10.78 -10.80 2.45
C GLY A 150 10.37 -10.02 1.20
N VAL A 151 10.98 -8.85 0.93
CA VAL A 151 10.58 -7.92 -0.14
C VAL A 151 10.75 -8.52 -1.53
N ARG A 152 11.87 -9.22 -1.79
CA ARG A 152 12.13 -9.86 -3.09
C ARG A 152 11.10 -10.95 -3.39
N ASN A 153 10.78 -11.80 -2.43
CA ASN A 153 9.79 -12.87 -2.60
C ASN A 153 8.40 -12.31 -2.87
N LEU A 154 8.03 -11.23 -2.17
CA LEU A 154 6.79 -10.50 -2.41
C LEU A 154 6.74 -9.95 -3.84
N LEU A 155 7.82 -9.29 -4.29
CA LEU A 155 7.90 -8.72 -5.63
C LEU A 155 7.73 -9.76 -6.73
N THR A 156 8.46 -10.89 -6.63
CA THR A 156 8.34 -12.01 -7.56
C THR A 156 6.91 -12.53 -7.62
N PHE A 157 6.29 -12.75 -6.47
CA PHE A 157 4.93 -13.25 -6.40
C PHE A 157 3.90 -12.27 -6.98
N ILE A 158 4.04 -10.96 -6.71
CA ILE A 158 3.16 -9.94 -7.29
C ILE A 158 3.31 -9.90 -8.81
N LYS A 159 4.53 -10.00 -9.34
CA LYS A 159 4.79 -10.04 -10.79
C LYS A 159 4.12 -11.23 -11.47
N GLU A 160 4.23 -12.42 -10.86
CA GLU A 160 3.57 -13.64 -11.35
C GLU A 160 2.05 -13.49 -11.36
N LEU A 161 1.48 -12.97 -10.27
CA LEU A 161 0.03 -12.76 -10.17
C LEU A 161 -0.51 -11.73 -11.15
N ALA A 162 0.19 -10.61 -11.31
CA ALA A 162 -0.21 -9.52 -12.20
C ALA A 162 -0.05 -9.90 -13.66
N GLY A 163 0.98 -10.69 -13.99
CA GLY A 163 1.34 -10.99 -15.37
C GLY A 163 1.65 -9.72 -16.17
N PRO A 164 1.65 -9.79 -17.51
CA PRO A 164 2.14 -8.71 -18.37
C PRO A 164 1.22 -7.48 -18.45
N ARG A 165 -0.03 -7.58 -18.02
CA ARG A 165 -1.06 -6.51 -18.18
C ARG A 165 -1.92 -6.27 -16.95
N GLY A 166 -1.64 -6.93 -15.83
CA GLY A 166 -2.43 -6.79 -14.61
C GLY A 166 -2.22 -5.45 -13.90
N ASN A 167 -3.22 -5.05 -13.12
CA ASN A 167 -3.13 -3.88 -12.26
C ASN A 167 -2.93 -4.33 -10.81
N VAL A 168 -1.95 -3.75 -10.15
CA VAL A 168 -1.66 -4.02 -8.73
C VAL A 168 -2.05 -2.78 -7.93
N TRP A 169 -2.90 -2.96 -6.93
CA TRP A 169 -3.41 -1.91 -6.06
C TRP A 169 -2.88 -2.12 -4.65
N VAL A 170 -2.12 -1.16 -4.16
CA VAL A 170 -1.58 -1.20 -2.80
C VAL A 170 -2.51 -0.41 -1.89
N ILE A 171 -3.16 -1.09 -0.96
CA ILE A 171 -4.15 -0.54 -0.04
C ILE A 171 -3.75 -0.82 1.41
N GLY A 172 -4.19 -0.03 2.34
CA GLY A 172 -3.96 -0.23 3.78
C GLY A 172 -4.19 1.04 4.57
N ALA A 173 -4.14 0.94 5.88
CA ALA A 173 -4.26 2.07 6.78
C ALA A 173 -3.17 3.12 6.53
N GLN A 174 -3.37 4.32 7.06
CA GLN A 174 -2.29 5.31 7.13
C GLN A 174 -1.15 4.74 7.97
N ASN A 175 0.09 5.09 7.65
CA ASN A 175 1.31 4.63 8.33
C ASN A 175 1.54 3.11 8.35
N ALA A 176 0.75 2.32 7.61
CA ALA A 176 0.99 0.88 7.44
C ALA A 176 2.24 0.53 6.61
N GLY A 177 3.00 1.53 6.15
CA GLY A 177 4.23 1.33 5.39
C GLY A 177 4.05 1.12 3.88
N LYS A 178 2.91 1.52 3.28
CA LYS A 178 2.63 1.33 1.84
C LYS A 178 3.68 2.00 0.95
N SER A 179 3.89 3.30 1.11
CA SER A 179 4.82 4.07 0.27
C SER A 179 6.27 3.62 0.47
N THR A 180 6.66 3.30 1.70
CA THR A 180 7.98 2.73 2.02
C THR A 180 8.18 1.37 1.35
N LEU A 181 7.17 0.51 1.40
CA LEU A 181 7.20 -0.78 0.70
C LEU A 181 7.37 -0.59 -0.81
N ILE A 182 6.58 0.29 -1.42
CA ILE A 182 6.65 0.57 -2.86
C ILE A 182 8.01 1.14 -3.26
N ASN A 183 8.57 2.07 -2.48
CA ASN A 183 9.91 2.61 -2.70
C ASN A 183 10.98 1.51 -2.65
N MET A 184 10.83 0.54 -1.72
CA MET A 184 11.74 -0.59 -1.65
C MET A 184 11.57 -1.54 -2.84
N LEU A 185 10.34 -1.81 -3.28
CA LEU A 185 10.07 -2.60 -4.50
C LEU A 185 10.70 -1.95 -5.73
N ALA A 186 10.57 -0.62 -5.87
CA ALA A 186 11.19 0.15 -6.95
C ALA A 186 12.73 0.08 -6.91
N LYS A 187 13.31 0.20 -5.72
CA LYS A 187 14.76 0.05 -5.52
C LYS A 187 15.26 -1.34 -5.93
N LYS A 188 14.48 -2.40 -5.66
CA LYS A 188 14.83 -3.78 -6.07
C LYS A 188 14.85 -3.96 -7.59
N GLU A 189 14.07 -3.18 -8.32
CA GLU A 189 14.07 -3.17 -9.80
C GLU A 189 15.11 -2.21 -10.38
N GLY A 190 15.96 -1.61 -9.55
CA GLY A 190 17.00 -0.68 -10.02
C GLY A 190 16.44 0.65 -10.55
N LEU A 191 15.19 0.96 -10.24
CA LEU A 191 14.55 2.18 -10.71
C LEU A 191 15.06 3.39 -9.95
N LYS A 192 15.52 4.40 -10.66
CA LYS A 192 15.70 5.76 -10.15
C LYS A 192 14.32 6.45 -10.10
N VAL A 193 13.39 5.89 -9.37
CA VAL A 193 12.07 6.51 -9.21
C VAL A 193 12.22 7.69 -8.25
N SER A 194 11.55 8.81 -8.58
CA SER A 194 11.30 9.84 -7.58
C SER A 194 10.63 9.16 -6.39
N LYS A 195 11.34 9.08 -5.26
CA LYS A 195 10.83 8.38 -4.08
C LYS A 195 9.45 8.92 -3.73
N LEU A 196 8.50 8.03 -3.53
CA LEU A 196 7.23 8.41 -2.92
C LEU A 196 7.54 9.09 -1.60
N THR A 197 6.76 10.12 -1.27
CA THR A 197 6.95 10.82 -0.01
C THR A 197 6.64 9.88 1.14
N GLU A 198 7.61 9.69 2.01
CA GLU A 198 7.50 8.95 3.26
C GLU A 198 7.50 9.97 4.39
N ALA A 199 6.49 9.91 5.24
CA ALA A 199 6.43 10.69 6.45
C ALA A 199 5.56 9.93 7.47
N PRO A 200 5.88 10.01 8.75
CA PRO A 200 5.13 9.34 9.81
C PRO A 200 3.76 9.99 10.04
N ILE A 201 3.54 11.17 9.46
CA ILE A 201 2.29 11.91 9.60
C ILE A 201 1.19 11.27 8.74
N PRO A 202 -0.02 11.09 9.29
CA PRO A 202 -1.18 10.63 8.54
C PRO A 202 -1.48 11.48 7.29
N GLY A 203 -1.98 10.87 6.22
CA GLY A 203 -2.35 11.60 4.99
C GLY A 203 -1.17 11.97 4.08
N THR A 204 -0.06 11.26 4.13
CA THR A 204 1.09 11.50 3.25
C THR A 204 0.74 11.39 1.77
N THR A 205 -0.06 10.38 1.39
CA THR A 205 -0.57 10.19 0.02
C THR A 205 -2.02 10.65 -0.05
N LEU A 206 -2.32 11.68 -0.83
CA LEU A 206 -3.65 12.29 -0.96
C LEU A 206 -4.46 11.76 -2.15
N GLY A 207 -3.83 11.17 -3.13
CA GLY A 207 -4.47 10.67 -4.35
C GLY A 207 -3.91 9.33 -4.80
N ILE A 208 -4.57 8.71 -5.77
CA ILE A 208 -4.07 7.47 -6.37
C ILE A 208 -2.87 7.82 -7.25
N LEU A 209 -1.71 7.27 -6.93
CA LEU A 209 -0.47 7.45 -7.67
C LEU A 209 -0.18 6.23 -8.52
N ARG A 210 -0.02 6.43 -9.82
CA ARG A 210 0.42 5.37 -10.74
C ARG A 210 1.94 5.31 -10.77
N ILE A 211 2.47 4.10 -10.53
CA ILE A 211 3.91 3.85 -10.49
C ILE A 211 4.26 2.90 -11.65
N GLY A 212 5.13 3.38 -12.53
CA GLY A 212 5.64 2.59 -13.65
C GLY A 212 6.95 1.88 -13.31
N GLY A 213 7.32 0.90 -14.14
CA GLY A 213 8.65 0.27 -14.12
C GLY A 213 8.83 -0.87 -13.11
N ILE A 214 8.09 -0.92 -12.00
CA ILE A 214 8.21 -2.01 -11.00
C ILE A 214 7.70 -3.33 -11.57
N LEU A 215 6.64 -3.27 -12.36
CA LEU A 215 6.00 -4.45 -12.94
C LEU A 215 6.36 -4.62 -14.41
N PRO A 216 6.34 -5.87 -14.94
CA PRO A 216 6.74 -6.12 -16.31
C PRO A 216 5.73 -5.57 -17.33
N ALA A 217 6.23 -5.25 -18.53
CA ALA A 217 5.46 -4.90 -19.72
C ALA A 217 4.44 -3.74 -19.47
N LYS A 218 3.14 -4.02 -19.65
CA LYS A 218 2.06 -3.03 -19.51
C LYS A 218 1.37 -3.08 -18.14
N ALA A 219 1.85 -3.92 -17.22
CA ALA A 219 1.32 -4.00 -15.87
C ALA A 219 1.59 -2.69 -15.10
N LYS A 220 0.67 -2.32 -14.21
CA LYS A 220 0.71 -1.03 -13.50
C LYS A 220 0.52 -1.26 -12.01
N MET A 221 1.33 -0.55 -11.23
CA MET A 221 1.16 -0.49 -9.78
C MET A 221 0.55 0.85 -9.39
N TYR A 222 -0.37 0.82 -8.42
CA TYR A 222 -1.05 2.01 -7.91
C TYR A 222 -0.88 2.07 -6.40
N ASP A 223 -0.34 3.18 -5.90
CA ASP A 223 -0.41 3.54 -4.49
C ASP A 223 -1.73 4.26 -4.23
N THR A 224 -2.38 3.95 -3.11
CA THR A 224 -3.63 4.58 -2.71
C THR A 224 -3.45 5.40 -1.44
N PRO A 225 -4.27 6.43 -1.24
CA PRO A 225 -4.33 7.11 0.05
C PRO A 225 -4.53 6.12 1.19
N GLY A 226 -3.93 6.42 2.32
CA GLY A 226 -4.10 5.62 3.52
C GLY A 226 -5.54 5.68 4.02
N LEU A 227 -6.10 4.53 4.34
CA LEU A 227 -7.44 4.43 4.91
C LEU A 227 -7.40 4.94 6.35
N LEU A 228 -8.32 5.85 6.66
CA LEU A 228 -8.51 6.35 8.02
C LEU A 228 -9.32 5.35 8.84
N HIS A 229 -8.84 5.06 10.03
CA HIS A 229 -9.58 4.28 11.00
C HIS A 229 -9.78 5.12 12.27
N PRO A 230 -11.01 5.30 12.76
CA PRO A 230 -11.27 6.11 13.94
C PRO A 230 -10.61 5.53 15.22
N HIS A 231 -10.12 4.31 15.16
CA HIS A 231 -9.48 3.63 16.28
C HIS A 231 -7.94 3.67 16.25
N LEU A 232 -7.33 4.29 15.23
CA LEU A 232 -5.89 4.47 15.21
C LEU A 232 -5.44 5.34 16.39
N MET A 233 -4.50 4.84 17.19
CA MET A 233 -3.92 5.60 18.29
C MET A 233 -3.37 6.95 17.80
N ALA A 234 -2.73 6.99 16.64
CA ALA A 234 -2.24 8.21 16.02
C ALA A 234 -3.32 9.29 15.80
N MET A 235 -4.59 8.91 15.64
CA MET A 235 -5.72 9.85 15.52
C MET A 235 -6.15 10.45 16.85
N ARG A 236 -5.74 9.86 17.97
CA ARG A 236 -6.05 10.30 19.34
C ARG A 236 -4.94 11.15 19.94
N LEU A 237 -3.76 11.12 19.36
CA LEU A 237 -2.59 11.85 19.80
C LEU A 237 -2.58 13.23 19.16
N ASN A 238 -2.19 14.24 19.94
CA ASN A 238 -1.82 15.53 19.37
C ASN A 238 -0.52 15.42 18.56
N ARG A 239 -0.16 16.45 17.79
CA ARG A 239 0.99 16.39 16.89
C ARG A 239 2.34 16.20 17.59
N ASP A 240 2.49 16.76 18.76
CA ASP A 240 3.75 16.64 19.51
C ASP A 240 3.89 15.23 20.08
N GLU A 241 2.77 14.65 20.53
CA GLU A 241 2.70 13.23 20.91
C GLU A 241 2.93 12.31 19.71
N GLN A 242 2.38 12.64 18.53
CA GLN A 242 2.65 11.86 17.30
C GLN A 242 4.12 11.82 16.94
N LYS A 243 4.85 12.94 17.11
CA LYS A 243 6.30 13.00 16.89
C LYS A 243 7.09 12.13 17.87
N MET A 244 6.62 11.99 19.11
CA MET A 244 7.28 11.16 20.12
C MET A 244 7.09 9.65 19.87
N VAL A 245 6.11 9.25 19.07
CA VAL A 245 5.86 7.86 18.67
C VAL A 245 6.65 7.46 17.41
N GLU A 246 7.42 8.39 16.84
CA GLU A 246 8.37 8.11 15.76
C GLU A 246 9.55 7.29 16.32
N ILE A 247 9.52 6.00 16.10
CA ILE A 247 10.65 5.09 16.31
C ILE A 247 11.19 4.63 14.96
#